data_ffeb6957e4a1068d545aa762027fdfc4
#
_entry.id   ffeb6957e4a1068d545aa762027fdfc4
#
_cell.length_a   1.000
_cell.length_b   1.000
_cell.length_c   1.000
_cell.angle_alpha   90.00
_cell.angle_beta   90.00
_cell.angle_gamma   90.00
#
_symmetry.space_group_name_H-M   'P 1'
#
loop_
_entity.id
_entity.type
_entity.pdbx_description
1 polymer ?
#
loop_
_entity_poly.entity_id
_entity_poly.type
_entity_poly.pdbx_seq_one_letter_code
_entity_poly.pdbx_strand_id
1 'polypeptide(L)'
;MQTGDEKKESYRKMLEIMGCPCQVIDRRGAEQPLEELYLEKREQGKREQGKRDGFVPLFIYPDENFIDMVTTNLAESSMEMPESLLGRFEDGEAAEHFQEDTDYLTRQKSDVILAEIPVDQPWKVLGWLPFGGWNQCPDSGRMLAFAKRWYEMWGAVPAVMGADTLQF
;
A
#
# COMPACT_ATOMS: atom_id res chain seq x y z
N MET A 1 10.37 17.90 -7.21
CA MET A 1 10.03 17.29 -8.52
C MET A 1 11.11 16.29 -8.82
N GLN A 2 10.80 15.00 -8.75
CA GLN A 2 11.78 13.95 -8.98
C GLN A 2 12.16 13.87 -10.45
N THR A 3 13.45 13.71 -10.72
CA THR A 3 13.97 13.42 -12.07
C THR A 3 13.64 11.97 -12.45
N GLY A 4 13.71 11.62 -13.73
CA GLY A 4 13.46 10.25 -14.17
C GLY A 4 14.43 9.22 -13.57
N ASP A 5 15.63 9.63 -13.21
CA ASP A 5 16.62 8.75 -12.58
C ASP A 5 16.37 8.58 -11.07
N GLU A 6 15.96 9.62 -10.35
CA GLU A 6 15.53 9.54 -8.95
C GLU A 6 14.32 8.61 -8.80
N LYS A 7 13.36 8.69 -9.72
CA LYS A 7 12.19 7.80 -9.70
C LYS A 7 12.59 6.34 -9.88
N LYS A 8 13.46 6.01 -10.83
CA LYS A 8 13.98 4.64 -11.02
C LYS A 8 14.70 4.13 -9.77
N GLU A 9 15.47 4.99 -9.13
CA GLU A 9 16.19 4.65 -7.90
C GLU A 9 15.21 4.35 -6.75
N SER A 10 14.12 5.12 -6.59
CA SER A 10 13.09 4.86 -5.60
C SER A 10 12.42 3.49 -5.82
N TYR A 11 12.11 3.12 -7.07
CA TYR A 11 11.57 1.80 -7.38
C TYR A 11 12.55 0.69 -7.03
N ARG A 12 13.82 0.84 -7.37
CA ARG A 12 14.86 -0.15 -7.04
C ARG A 12 14.99 -0.36 -5.53
N LYS A 13 15.11 0.74 -4.77
CA LYS A 13 15.20 0.69 -3.30
C LYS A 13 13.97 0.01 -2.70
N MET A 14 12.78 0.34 -3.19
CA MET A 14 11.55 -0.25 -2.68
C MET A 14 11.51 -1.76 -2.90
N LEU A 15 11.90 -2.24 -4.08
CA LEU A 15 11.97 -3.68 -4.36
C LEU A 15 12.94 -4.42 -3.42
N GLU A 16 14.04 -3.78 -3.01
CA GLU A 16 15.00 -4.34 -2.06
C GLU A 16 14.41 -4.42 -0.63
N ILE A 17 13.59 -3.45 -0.23
CA ILE A 17 12.97 -3.38 1.10
C ILE A 17 11.85 -4.42 1.25
N MET A 18 11.09 -4.70 0.21
CA MET A 18 9.83 -5.45 0.30
C MET A 18 9.96 -6.86 0.87
N GLY A 19 11.01 -7.61 0.54
CA GLY A 19 11.21 -8.97 1.05
C GLY A 19 10.14 -9.99 0.64
N CYS A 20 9.32 -9.67 -0.37
CA CYS A 20 8.28 -10.54 -0.94
C CYS A 20 8.29 -10.43 -2.48
N PRO A 21 7.58 -11.32 -3.21
CA PRO A 21 7.46 -11.20 -4.65
C PRO A 21 6.88 -9.86 -5.07
N CYS A 22 7.61 -9.15 -5.95
CA CYS A 22 7.22 -7.84 -6.44
C CYS A 22 7.48 -7.74 -7.94
N GLN A 23 6.65 -6.97 -8.64
CA GLN A 23 6.85 -6.61 -10.03
C GLN A 23 6.47 -5.16 -10.31
N VAL A 24 7.23 -4.49 -11.17
CA VAL A 24 6.85 -3.18 -11.68
C VAL A 24 5.90 -3.36 -12.86
N ILE A 25 4.74 -2.74 -12.78
CA ILE A 25 3.73 -2.75 -13.83
C ILE A 25 3.76 -1.40 -14.55
N ASP A 26 4.01 -1.44 -15.85
CA ASP A 26 3.91 -0.26 -16.72
C ASP A 26 2.43 0.14 -16.86
N ARG A 27 2.10 1.34 -16.41
CA ARG A 27 0.75 1.90 -16.48
C ARG A 27 0.59 2.94 -17.59
N ARG A 28 1.64 3.25 -18.31
CA ARG A 28 1.62 4.22 -19.41
C ARG A 28 0.73 3.71 -20.54
N GLY A 29 -0.34 4.46 -20.84
CA GLY A 29 -1.33 4.07 -21.84
C GLY A 29 -2.24 2.89 -21.44
N ALA A 30 -2.21 2.44 -20.18
CA ALA A 30 -3.11 1.40 -19.71
C ALA A 30 -4.55 1.89 -19.66
N GLU A 31 -5.45 1.20 -20.35
CA GLU A 31 -6.89 1.48 -20.36
C GLU A 31 -7.60 0.86 -19.15
N GLN A 32 -7.15 -0.32 -18.69
CA GLN A 32 -7.74 -1.01 -17.55
C GLN A 32 -7.60 -0.14 -16.27
N PRO A 33 -8.68 0.13 -15.53
CA PRO A 33 -8.63 0.77 -14.23
C PRO A 33 -7.77 0.01 -13.22
N LEU A 34 -7.12 0.72 -12.29
CA LEU A 34 -6.26 0.09 -11.29
C LEU A 34 -7.04 -0.81 -10.34
N GLU A 35 -8.26 -0.42 -9.99
CA GLU A 35 -9.16 -1.22 -9.16
C GLU A 35 -9.54 -2.56 -9.78
N GLU A 36 -9.75 -2.63 -11.10
CA GLU A 36 -10.02 -3.90 -11.79
C GLU A 36 -8.80 -4.82 -11.70
N LEU A 37 -7.61 -4.29 -11.97
CA LEU A 37 -6.37 -5.05 -11.84
C LEU A 37 -6.15 -5.51 -10.39
N TYR A 38 -6.48 -4.67 -9.40
CA TYR A 38 -6.42 -5.04 -7.98
C TYR A 38 -7.35 -6.21 -7.65
N LEU A 39 -8.60 -6.16 -8.12
CA LEU A 39 -9.57 -7.21 -7.87
C LEU A 39 -9.15 -8.54 -8.50
N GLU A 40 -8.61 -8.53 -9.72
CA GLU A 40 -8.06 -9.72 -10.37
C GLU A 40 -6.93 -10.35 -9.53
N LYS A 41 -6.00 -9.53 -9.07
CA LYS A 41 -4.86 -9.97 -8.26
C LYS A 41 -5.30 -10.47 -6.87
N ARG A 42 -6.28 -9.81 -6.27
CA ARG A 42 -6.87 -10.25 -5.00
C ARG A 42 -7.54 -11.61 -5.12
N GLU A 43 -8.29 -11.87 -6.19
CA GLU A 43 -8.90 -13.18 -6.42
C GLU A 43 -7.85 -14.26 -6.71
N GLN A 44 -6.76 -13.92 -7.40
CA GLN A 44 -5.61 -14.81 -7.58
C GLN A 44 -5.02 -15.18 -6.22
N GLY A 45 -4.67 -14.20 -5.39
CA GLY A 45 -4.10 -14.42 -4.05
C GLY A 45 -4.98 -15.29 -3.15
N LYS A 46 -6.30 -15.08 -3.17
CA LYS A 46 -7.25 -15.91 -2.43
C LYS A 46 -7.27 -17.37 -2.89
N ARG A 47 -7.22 -17.63 -4.20
CA ARG A 47 -7.16 -19.01 -4.73
C ARG A 47 -5.90 -19.74 -4.30
N GLU A 48 -4.82 -19.00 -4.10
CA GLU A 48 -3.53 -19.53 -3.66
C GLU A 48 -3.43 -19.66 -2.14
N GLN A 49 -4.28 -18.96 -1.36
CA GLN A 49 -4.33 -19.06 0.11
C GLN A 49 -4.63 -20.47 0.63
N GLY A 50 -5.32 -21.32 -0.13
CA GLY A 50 -5.47 -22.75 0.16
C GLY A 50 -4.23 -23.60 -0.15
N LYS A 51 -3.21 -23.00 -0.76
CA LYS A 51 -1.89 -23.55 -1.05
C LYS A 51 -0.88 -22.71 -0.27
N ARG A 52 0.37 -23.14 -0.17
CA ARG A 52 1.42 -22.43 0.60
C ARG A 52 1.75 -21.00 0.13
N ASP A 53 1.23 -20.57 -1.04
CA ASP A 53 1.63 -19.37 -1.76
C ASP A 53 0.55 -18.26 -1.78
N GLY A 54 -0.40 -18.29 -0.85
CA GLY A 54 -1.45 -17.26 -0.76
C GLY A 54 -0.86 -15.88 -0.40
N PHE A 55 -1.39 -14.83 -1.03
CA PHE A 55 -0.93 -13.46 -0.83
C PHE A 55 -2.09 -12.46 -0.82
N VAL A 56 -1.80 -11.27 -0.30
CA VAL A 56 -2.63 -10.07 -0.45
C VAL A 56 -1.90 -9.08 -1.35
N PRO A 57 -2.49 -8.64 -2.47
CA PRO A 57 -1.86 -7.67 -3.35
C PRO A 57 -1.84 -6.28 -2.71
N LEU A 58 -0.76 -5.54 -2.93
CA LEU A 58 -0.65 -4.13 -2.60
C LEU A 58 0.02 -3.40 -3.76
N PHE A 59 -0.58 -2.31 -4.23
CA PHE A 59 0.04 -1.42 -5.19
C PHE A 59 0.80 -0.30 -4.48
N ILE A 60 2.02 -0.02 -4.94
CA ILE A 60 2.91 0.94 -4.30
C ILE A 60 3.44 1.93 -5.33
N TYR A 61 3.30 3.22 -5.02
CA TYR A 61 3.93 4.33 -5.73
C TYR A 61 5.08 4.90 -4.88
N PRO A 62 6.31 4.37 -5.03
CA PRO A 62 7.43 4.78 -4.19
C PRO A 62 8.02 6.11 -4.65
N ASP A 63 8.24 7.00 -3.69
CA ASP A 63 9.13 8.15 -3.80
C ASP A 63 10.13 8.16 -2.62
N GLU A 64 11.00 9.16 -2.56
CA GLU A 64 12.00 9.25 -1.48
C GLU A 64 11.35 9.37 -0.11
N ASN A 65 10.30 10.18 0.03
CA ASN A 65 9.60 10.37 1.31
C ASN A 65 8.95 9.07 1.78
N PHE A 66 8.36 8.32 0.86
CA PHE A 66 7.77 7.01 1.16
C PHE A 66 8.82 6.01 1.65
N ILE A 67 9.97 5.96 0.96
CA ILE A 67 11.07 5.06 1.33
C ILE A 67 11.63 5.42 2.71
N ASP A 68 11.83 6.69 2.98
CA ASP A 68 12.33 7.16 4.27
C ASP A 68 11.34 6.84 5.40
N MET A 69 10.05 7.07 5.19
CA MET A 69 8.98 6.71 6.13
C MET A 69 8.98 5.22 6.43
N VAL A 70 8.96 4.38 5.39
CA VAL A 70 8.95 2.92 5.56
C VAL A 70 10.20 2.42 6.26
N THR A 71 11.37 2.91 5.86
CA THR A 71 12.65 2.51 6.46
C THR A 71 12.71 2.89 7.94
N THR A 72 12.27 4.09 8.30
CA THR A 72 12.18 4.56 9.68
C THR A 72 11.23 3.67 10.48
N ASN A 73 10.03 3.46 9.98
CA ASN A 73 9.02 2.65 10.66
C ASN A 73 9.46 1.18 10.84
N LEU A 74 10.15 0.60 9.86
CA LEU A 74 10.70 -0.76 9.99
C LEU A 74 11.79 -0.84 11.05
N ALA A 75 12.60 0.21 11.23
CA ALA A 75 13.63 0.27 12.26
C ALA A 75 13.06 0.47 13.68
N GLU A 76 11.94 1.17 13.79
CA GLU A 76 11.30 1.51 15.07
C GLU A 76 10.26 0.48 15.52
N SER A 77 9.87 -0.48 14.65
CA SER A 77 8.70 -1.32 14.90
C SER A 77 8.90 -2.30 16.06
N SER A 78 8.36 -1.88 17.22
CA SER A 78 7.71 -2.77 18.18
C SER A 78 6.20 -2.63 17.97
N MET A 79 5.60 -3.42 17.08
CA MET A 79 4.18 -3.28 16.79
C MET A 79 3.32 -3.91 17.88
N GLU A 80 3.16 -3.23 18.98
CA GLU A 80 2.02 -3.45 19.87
C GLU A 80 0.83 -2.69 19.30
N MET A 81 -0.27 -3.40 19.02
CA MET A 81 -1.52 -2.77 18.59
C MET A 81 -2.28 -2.24 19.82
N PRO A 82 -2.32 -0.92 20.04
CA PRO A 82 -3.14 -0.38 21.10
C PRO A 82 -4.59 -0.23 20.60
N GLU A 83 -5.39 -1.29 20.68
CA GLU A 83 -6.84 -1.22 20.38
C GLU A 83 -7.56 -0.13 21.20
N SER A 84 -7.00 0.23 22.35
CA SER A 84 -7.48 1.32 23.20
C SER A 84 -7.33 2.72 22.60
N LEU A 85 -6.55 2.90 21.54
CA LEU A 85 -6.30 4.18 20.89
C LEU A 85 -7.22 4.46 19.70
N LEU A 86 -8.12 3.52 19.36
CA LEU A 86 -9.12 3.73 18.32
C LEU A 86 -10.20 4.71 18.84
N GLY A 87 -10.08 5.97 18.44
CA GLY A 87 -11.08 7.00 18.70
C GLY A 87 -12.40 6.74 17.95
N ARG A 88 -13.32 7.71 18.01
CA ARG A 88 -14.50 7.70 17.14
C ARG A 88 -14.08 8.12 15.74
N PHE A 89 -14.55 7.37 14.74
CA PHE A 89 -14.44 7.76 13.33
C PHE A 89 -15.67 8.57 12.95
N GLU A 90 -15.46 9.65 12.21
CA GLU A 90 -16.53 10.32 11.47
C GLU A 90 -16.66 9.63 10.12
N ASP A 91 -17.91 9.43 9.67
CA ASP A 91 -18.18 8.88 8.36
C ASP A 91 -17.69 9.86 7.30
N GLY A 92 -16.82 9.39 6.39
CA GLY A 92 -16.35 10.10 5.22
C GLY A 92 -17.05 9.61 3.96
N GLU A 93 -16.99 10.41 2.90
CA GLU A 93 -17.43 9.96 1.58
C GLU A 93 -16.43 8.95 1.00
N ALA A 94 -16.94 7.82 0.52
CA ALA A 94 -16.12 6.84 -0.18
C ALA A 94 -15.75 7.36 -1.58
N ALA A 95 -14.48 7.24 -1.97
CA ALA A 95 -14.09 7.49 -3.35
C ALA A 95 -14.60 6.35 -4.26
N GLU A 96 -15.10 6.70 -5.44
CA GLU A 96 -15.62 5.71 -6.40
C GLU A 96 -14.50 4.89 -7.07
N HIS A 97 -13.31 5.48 -7.22
CA HIS A 97 -12.17 4.90 -7.92
C HIS A 97 -10.86 5.11 -7.17
N PHE A 98 -9.89 4.23 -7.39
CA PHE A 98 -8.53 4.44 -6.91
C PHE A 98 -7.89 5.63 -7.62
N GLN A 99 -7.21 6.46 -6.84
CA GLN A 99 -6.39 7.54 -7.37
C GLN A 99 -5.06 6.96 -7.87
N GLU A 100 -4.85 7.02 -9.21
CA GLU A 100 -3.58 6.64 -9.81
C GLU A 100 -2.61 7.83 -9.82
N ASP A 101 -1.34 7.58 -9.51
CA ASP A 101 -0.29 8.59 -9.65
C ASP A 101 -0.01 8.88 -11.12
N THR A 102 0.19 10.14 -11.46
CA THR A 102 0.52 10.61 -12.81
C THR A 102 1.78 11.44 -12.82
N ASP A 103 2.62 11.20 -13.81
CA ASP A 103 3.78 12.03 -14.05
C ASP A 103 3.36 13.46 -14.43
N TYR A 104 3.85 14.45 -13.67
CA TYR A 104 3.43 15.83 -13.81
C TYR A 104 3.76 16.43 -15.19
N LEU A 105 4.88 16.04 -15.80
CA LEU A 105 5.35 16.60 -17.07
C LEU A 105 4.66 15.95 -18.26
N THR A 106 4.55 14.63 -18.27
CA THR A 106 4.01 13.86 -19.40
C THR A 106 2.50 13.66 -19.31
N ARG A 107 1.90 13.87 -18.13
CA ARG A 107 0.50 13.56 -17.83
C ARG A 107 0.14 12.10 -18.06
N GLN A 108 1.12 11.22 -18.11
CA GLN A 108 0.92 9.78 -18.20
C GLN A 108 0.82 9.17 -16.80
N LYS A 109 0.10 8.06 -16.69
CA LYS A 109 0.07 7.28 -15.46
C LYS A 109 1.48 6.81 -15.12
N SER A 110 1.82 6.85 -13.84
CA SER A 110 3.09 6.33 -13.34
C SER A 110 3.08 4.81 -13.32
N ASP A 111 4.24 4.20 -13.52
CA ASP A 111 4.41 2.78 -13.23
C ASP A 111 4.08 2.51 -11.76
N VAL A 112 3.63 1.31 -11.43
CA VAL A 112 3.29 0.92 -10.08
C VAL A 112 3.98 -0.40 -9.70
N ILE A 113 4.41 -0.54 -8.46
CA ILE A 113 4.87 -1.82 -7.93
C ILE A 113 3.64 -2.62 -7.47
N LEU A 114 3.45 -3.82 -7.98
CA LEU A 114 2.59 -4.83 -7.36
C LEU A 114 3.45 -5.66 -6.41
N ALA A 115 3.10 -5.67 -5.13
CA ALA A 115 3.66 -6.54 -4.12
C ALA A 115 2.67 -7.64 -3.76
N GLU A 116 3.14 -8.89 -3.72
CA GLU A 116 2.38 -10.07 -3.31
C GLU A 116 2.73 -10.41 -1.86
N ILE A 117 2.02 -9.78 -0.91
CA ILE A 117 2.38 -9.83 0.51
C ILE A 117 1.86 -11.11 1.16
N PRO A 118 2.71 -11.98 1.73
CA PRO A 118 2.34 -13.29 2.25
C PRO A 118 1.77 -13.19 3.68
N VAL A 119 0.60 -12.53 3.81
CA VAL A 119 -0.11 -12.40 5.09
C VAL A 119 -1.41 -13.19 5.08
N ASP A 120 -1.80 -13.68 6.25
CA ASP A 120 -3.01 -14.50 6.46
C ASP A 120 -4.29 -13.66 6.58
N GLN A 121 -4.14 -12.39 7.00
CA GLN A 121 -5.23 -11.44 7.14
C GLN A 121 -4.94 -10.19 6.32
N PRO A 122 -5.88 -9.71 5.48
CA PRO A 122 -5.62 -8.61 4.55
C PRO A 122 -5.16 -7.30 5.20
N TRP A 123 -5.67 -6.97 6.39
CA TRP A 123 -5.25 -5.77 7.11
C TRP A 123 -3.79 -5.81 7.58
N LYS A 124 -3.19 -7.00 7.68
CA LYS A 124 -1.79 -7.17 8.12
C LYS A 124 -0.76 -6.70 7.08
N VAL A 125 -1.18 -6.30 5.89
CA VAL A 125 -0.25 -5.68 4.92
C VAL A 125 0.41 -4.43 5.50
N LEU A 126 -0.27 -3.67 6.40
CA LEU A 126 0.33 -2.55 7.13
C LEU A 126 1.29 -2.99 8.25
N GLY A 127 1.26 -4.26 8.63
CA GLY A 127 2.28 -4.87 9.49
C GLY A 127 3.52 -5.29 8.72
N TRP A 128 3.35 -5.67 7.46
CA TRP A 128 4.48 -5.98 6.57
C TRP A 128 5.18 -4.71 6.07
N LEU A 129 4.40 -3.73 5.67
CA LEU A 129 4.87 -2.43 5.19
C LEU A 129 4.24 -1.33 6.05
N PRO A 130 4.92 -0.89 7.15
CA PRO A 130 4.36 0.05 8.10
C PRO A 130 4.17 1.44 7.49
N PHE A 131 2.93 1.92 7.51
CA PHE A 131 2.52 3.24 7.01
C PHE A 131 2.15 4.17 8.17
N GLY A 132 2.51 5.44 8.07
CA GLY A 132 2.14 6.47 9.03
C GLY A 132 3.33 7.10 9.76
N GLY A 133 3.03 7.98 10.73
CA GLY A 133 4.05 8.72 11.48
C GLY A 133 4.65 9.91 10.72
N TRP A 134 4.10 10.26 9.56
CA TRP A 134 4.55 11.36 8.71
C TRP A 134 3.51 12.49 8.70
N ASN A 135 3.96 13.74 8.79
CA ASN A 135 3.11 14.91 8.90
C ASN A 135 2.08 14.76 10.04
N GLN A 136 0.79 14.80 9.72
CA GLN A 136 -0.30 14.62 10.67
C GLN A 136 -0.90 13.20 10.65
N CYS A 137 -0.30 12.29 9.89
CA CYS A 137 -0.73 10.91 9.84
C CYS A 137 -0.43 10.23 11.18
N PRO A 138 -1.35 9.45 11.74
CA PRO A 138 -1.10 8.64 12.93
C PRO A 138 0.11 7.72 12.73
N ASP A 139 0.73 7.33 13.85
CA ASP A 139 1.85 6.36 13.81
C ASP A 139 1.42 5.02 13.20
N SER A 140 2.41 4.22 12.78
CA SER A 140 2.18 2.96 12.07
C SER A 140 1.37 1.95 12.89
N GLY A 141 1.50 1.93 14.21
CA GLY A 141 0.70 1.06 15.09
C GLY A 141 -0.78 1.43 15.07
N ARG A 142 -1.10 2.72 15.13
CA ARG A 142 -2.48 3.22 14.99
C ARG A 142 -3.03 2.95 13.60
N MET A 143 -2.24 3.15 12.55
CA MET A 143 -2.67 2.86 11.18
C MET A 143 -2.99 1.38 10.99
N LEU A 144 -2.19 0.47 11.57
CA LEU A 144 -2.48 -0.96 11.58
C LEU A 144 -3.78 -1.28 12.32
N ALA A 145 -4.03 -0.64 13.49
CA ALA A 145 -5.25 -0.80 14.25
C ALA A 145 -6.48 -0.29 13.48
N PHE A 146 -6.36 0.84 12.75
CA PHE A 146 -7.41 1.33 11.87
C PHE A 146 -7.71 0.36 10.73
N ALA A 147 -6.69 -0.16 10.05
CA ALA A 147 -6.88 -1.13 8.98
C ALA A 147 -7.60 -2.39 9.47
N LYS A 148 -7.22 -2.91 10.66
CA LYS A 148 -7.92 -4.03 11.30
C LYS A 148 -9.39 -3.71 11.55
N ARG A 149 -9.67 -2.55 12.17
CA ARG A 149 -11.03 -2.13 12.50
C ARG A 149 -11.90 -1.97 11.26
N TRP A 150 -11.38 -1.32 10.21
CA TRP A 150 -12.10 -1.13 8.96
C TRP A 150 -12.33 -2.45 8.22
N TYR A 151 -11.38 -3.37 8.28
CA TYR A 151 -11.57 -4.70 7.76
C TYR A 151 -12.68 -5.47 8.48
N GLU A 152 -12.71 -5.44 9.82
CA GLU A 152 -13.73 -6.11 10.63
C GLU A 152 -15.13 -5.51 10.43
N MET A 153 -15.22 -4.19 10.25
CA MET A 153 -16.52 -3.50 10.10
C MET A 153 -17.06 -3.52 8.68
N TRP A 154 -16.19 -3.35 7.68
CA TRP A 154 -16.60 -3.10 6.29
C TRP A 154 -15.90 -4.00 5.26
N GLY A 155 -14.99 -4.86 5.67
CA GLY A 155 -14.18 -5.67 4.75
C GLY A 155 -13.17 -4.85 3.95
N ALA A 156 -12.88 -3.60 4.40
CA ALA A 156 -11.93 -2.72 3.74
C ALA A 156 -10.50 -3.27 3.85
N VAL A 157 -9.77 -3.27 2.74
CA VAL A 157 -8.42 -3.83 2.64
C VAL A 157 -7.50 -2.77 2.05
N PRO A 158 -6.33 -2.50 2.67
CA PRO A 158 -5.33 -1.64 2.04
C PRO A 158 -4.97 -2.14 0.65
N ALA A 159 -5.07 -1.29 -0.35
CA ALA A 159 -4.94 -1.65 -1.76
C ALA A 159 -3.87 -0.85 -2.51
N VAL A 160 -3.77 0.45 -2.24
CA VAL A 160 -2.79 1.35 -2.87
C VAL A 160 -2.09 2.18 -1.80
N MET A 161 -0.79 2.31 -1.90
CA MET A 161 0.05 3.03 -0.95
C MET A 161 1.07 3.92 -1.67
N GLY A 162 1.18 5.16 -1.21
CA GLY A 162 2.17 6.15 -1.64
C GLY A 162 2.58 7.02 -0.45
N ALA A 163 3.42 8.04 -0.64
CA ALA A 163 3.93 8.87 0.45
C ALA A 163 2.83 9.48 1.34
N ASP A 164 1.81 10.05 0.70
CA ASP A 164 0.72 10.75 1.39
C ASP A 164 -0.65 10.05 1.15
N THR A 165 -0.63 8.84 0.61
CA THR A 165 -1.86 8.16 0.15
C THR A 165 -1.91 6.74 0.65
N LEU A 166 -3.02 6.38 1.26
CA LEU A 166 -3.41 5.01 1.59
C LEU A 166 -4.86 4.80 1.18
N GLN A 167 -5.10 3.91 0.22
CA GLN A 167 -6.43 3.62 -0.30
C GLN A 167 -6.83 2.18 0.05
N PHE A 168 -8.13 2.00 0.29
CA PHE A 168 -8.73 0.73 0.72
C PHE A 168 -9.75 0.23 -0.28
#